data_41200f489aa15b7443d14122a1af4484
#
_entry.id   41200f489aa15b7443d14122a1af4484
#
_cell.length_a   1.000
_cell.length_b   1.000
_cell.length_c   1.000
_cell.angle_alpha   90.00
_cell.angle_beta   90.00
_cell.angle_gamma   90.00
#
_symmetry.space_group_name_H-M   'P 1'
#
loop_
_entity.id
_entity.type
_entity.pdbx_description
1 polymer ?
#
loop_
_entity_poly.entity_id
_entity_poly.type
_entity_poly.pdbx_seq_one_letter_code
_entity_poly.pdbx_strand_id
1 'polypeptide(L)'
;MNNRTGTAAFPPSLLNDGLCIAALFVQPDGCYSGLPGVDAWPEARDARNYTGPLPVVAHPPCQLWGAMAVVNHTRWGGEHNKPGNDGGCFAAALESVRRFGGVLEHPAKTKAWAAHGLAQPVAIGWQRTIDGGWVCEVWQSAYGHRANKATWLYYHGTKPPFELRWERPEGTHQIGFHDQRGKAANKPTLGRREANATPLEFRDELLRLAMKAMHNAELSGPEAVLSPEGPARTQGYAAAAEKRRTT
;
A
#
# COMPACT_ATOMS: atom_id res chain seq x y z
N MET A 1 -3.56 -6.83 38.73
CA MET A 1 -2.35 -7.20 38.00
C MET A 1 -2.70 -8.34 37.05
N ASN A 2 -3.07 -8.03 35.80
CA ASN A 2 -3.35 -9.03 34.78
C ASN A 2 -2.45 -8.70 33.59
N ASN A 3 -1.30 -9.38 33.52
CA ASN A 3 -0.42 -9.44 32.37
C ASN A 3 -1.15 -10.17 31.22
N ARG A 4 -1.69 -9.42 30.25
CA ARG A 4 -2.02 -9.96 28.94
C ARG A 4 -0.98 -9.47 27.94
N THR A 5 0.18 -10.11 27.96
CA THR A 5 1.09 -10.13 26.82
C THR A 5 0.54 -11.13 25.80
N GLY A 6 -0.47 -10.69 25.07
CA GLY A 6 -0.98 -11.44 23.92
C GLY A 6 -0.25 -10.95 22.67
N THR A 7 0.94 -11.47 22.39
CA THR A 7 1.48 -11.53 21.04
C THR A 7 0.51 -12.39 20.25
N ALA A 8 -0.30 -11.78 19.39
CA ALA A 8 -1.10 -12.51 18.43
C ALA A 8 -0.13 -13.20 17.45
N ALA A 9 0.35 -14.37 17.83
CA ALA A 9 1.10 -15.24 16.95
C ALA A 9 0.18 -15.60 15.78
N PHE A 10 0.71 -15.54 14.56
CA PHE A 10 0.06 -16.13 13.41
C PHE A 10 -0.38 -17.56 13.75
N PRO A 11 -1.58 -18.01 13.30
CA PRO A 11 -1.99 -19.37 13.55
C PRO A 11 -0.90 -20.34 13.10
N PRO A 12 -0.55 -21.34 13.90
CA PRO A 12 0.55 -22.26 13.63
C PRO A 12 0.45 -23.00 12.29
N SER A 13 -0.75 -23.12 11.75
CA SER A 13 -1.02 -23.75 10.43
C SER A 13 -0.46 -22.98 9.24
N LEU A 14 -0.10 -21.69 9.40
CA LEU A 14 0.47 -20.86 8.34
C LEU A 14 2.02 -20.78 8.42
N LEU A 15 2.61 -21.36 9.46
CA LEU A 15 4.06 -21.33 9.68
C LEU A 15 4.81 -22.51 9.02
N ASN A 16 4.10 -23.48 8.48
CA ASN A 16 4.72 -24.74 8.08
C ASN A 16 5.30 -24.78 6.67
N ASP A 17 4.88 -23.94 5.72
CA ASP A 17 5.30 -24.15 4.32
C ASP A 17 5.57 -22.87 3.50
N GLY A 18 6.38 -21.96 4.00
CA GLY A 18 6.92 -20.94 3.12
C GLY A 18 6.45 -19.50 3.35
N LEU A 19 6.87 -18.62 2.46
CA LEU A 19 6.52 -17.20 2.49
C LEU A 19 5.05 -17.00 2.12
N CYS A 20 4.34 -16.18 2.89
CA CYS A 20 2.90 -15.93 2.72
C CYS A 20 2.58 -14.50 2.31
N ILE A 21 3.45 -13.52 2.61
CA ILE A 21 3.23 -12.09 2.38
C ILE A 21 4.52 -11.46 1.91
N ALA A 22 4.45 -10.53 0.95
CA ALA A 22 5.55 -9.65 0.59
C ALA A 22 5.40 -8.28 1.28
N ALA A 23 6.41 -7.88 2.05
CA ALA A 23 6.47 -6.56 2.67
C ALA A 23 7.38 -5.65 1.85
N LEU A 24 6.80 -4.73 1.09
CA LEU A 24 7.47 -3.89 0.10
C LEU A 24 7.86 -2.52 0.67
N PHE A 25 9.01 -2.00 0.25
CA PHE A 25 9.54 -0.69 0.68
C PHE A 25 9.73 -0.61 2.20
N VAL A 26 10.22 -1.67 2.80
CA VAL A 26 10.47 -1.76 4.25
C VAL A 26 11.91 -1.47 4.61
N GLN A 27 12.16 -1.09 5.87
CA GLN A 27 13.51 -0.88 6.36
C GLN A 27 14.25 -2.22 6.55
N PRO A 28 15.57 -2.31 6.25
CA PRO A 28 16.33 -3.55 6.40
C PRO A 28 16.23 -4.18 7.80
N ASP A 29 16.30 -3.35 8.84
CA ASP A 29 16.21 -3.76 10.25
C ASP A 29 14.86 -3.36 10.88
N GLY A 30 13.82 -3.27 10.05
CA GLY A 30 12.47 -2.88 10.48
C GLY A 30 11.68 -4.04 11.06
N CYS A 31 10.44 -3.76 11.45
CA CYS A 31 9.55 -4.72 12.10
C CYS A 31 9.12 -5.91 11.22
N TYR A 32 9.43 -5.89 9.93
CA TYR A 32 9.16 -6.99 8.99
C TYR A 32 10.38 -7.89 8.76
N SER A 33 11.59 -7.44 9.17
CA SER A 33 12.83 -8.16 8.92
C SER A 33 12.90 -9.44 9.76
N GLY A 34 13.19 -10.56 9.11
CA GLY A 34 13.29 -11.86 9.77
C GLY A 34 12.00 -12.42 10.34
N LEU A 35 10.85 -11.82 10.00
CA LEU A 35 9.55 -12.31 10.45
C LEU A 35 9.17 -13.57 9.65
N PRO A 36 8.88 -14.72 10.32
CA PRO A 36 8.45 -15.93 9.63
C PRO A 36 7.25 -15.69 8.70
N GLY A 37 7.29 -16.27 7.51
CA GLY A 37 6.24 -16.11 6.51
C GLY A 37 6.22 -14.76 5.77
N VAL A 38 7.17 -13.86 6.03
CA VAL A 38 7.23 -12.54 5.38
C VAL A 38 8.47 -12.41 4.51
N ASP A 39 8.27 -12.16 3.22
CA ASP A 39 9.32 -11.80 2.27
C ASP A 39 9.53 -10.28 2.29
N ALA A 40 10.54 -9.83 3.04
CA ALA A 40 10.85 -8.42 3.18
C ALA A 40 11.66 -7.87 1.99
N TRP A 41 11.18 -6.77 1.41
CA TRP A 41 11.80 -6.07 0.28
C TRP A 41 12.32 -4.69 0.73
N PRO A 42 13.52 -4.63 1.31
CA PRO A 42 14.18 -3.38 1.64
C PRO A 42 14.70 -2.67 0.36
N GLU A 43 15.20 -1.45 0.52
CA GLU A 43 15.71 -0.62 -0.57
C GLU A 43 16.70 -1.37 -1.49
N ALA A 44 17.59 -2.19 -0.92
CA ALA A 44 18.58 -2.97 -1.68
C ALA A 44 17.97 -3.98 -2.67
N ARG A 45 16.74 -4.45 -2.43
CA ARG A 45 16.02 -5.37 -3.32
C ARG A 45 15.17 -4.65 -4.36
N ASP A 46 15.02 -3.35 -4.25
CA ASP A 46 14.19 -2.52 -5.12
C ASP A 46 12.78 -3.09 -5.37
N ALA A 47 11.88 -2.78 -4.45
CA ALA A 47 10.51 -3.30 -4.48
C ALA A 47 9.69 -2.89 -5.73
N ARG A 48 10.20 -1.99 -6.58
CA ARG A 48 9.62 -1.69 -7.89
C ARG A 48 9.70 -2.88 -8.85
N ASN A 49 10.61 -3.81 -8.58
CA ASN A 49 10.81 -5.03 -9.37
C ASN A 49 10.00 -6.22 -8.82
N TYR A 50 9.11 -6.00 -7.84
CA TYR A 50 8.28 -7.08 -7.33
C TYR A 50 7.28 -7.57 -8.38
N THR A 51 7.28 -8.88 -8.66
CA THR A 51 6.44 -9.52 -9.68
C THR A 51 5.42 -10.52 -9.12
N GLY A 52 5.27 -10.58 -7.79
CA GLY A 52 4.34 -11.49 -7.13
C GLY A 52 4.98 -12.86 -6.81
N PRO A 53 4.17 -13.88 -6.50
CA PRO A 53 2.70 -13.87 -6.47
C PRO A 53 2.05 -13.50 -5.12
N LEU A 54 2.85 -13.25 -4.06
CA LEU A 54 2.33 -13.07 -2.71
C LEU A 54 1.53 -11.77 -2.55
N PRO A 55 0.50 -11.75 -1.69
CA PRO A 55 -0.18 -10.52 -1.31
C PRO A 55 0.76 -9.57 -0.59
N VAL A 56 0.44 -8.30 -0.61
CA VAL A 56 1.39 -7.23 -0.35
C VAL A 56 1.00 -6.39 0.87
N VAL A 57 1.99 -6.09 1.72
CA VAL A 57 1.97 -4.92 2.61
C VAL A 57 2.99 -3.93 2.09
N ALA A 58 2.58 -2.73 1.67
CA ALA A 58 3.47 -1.76 1.03
C ALA A 58 3.58 -0.44 1.82
N HIS A 59 4.82 0.03 2.00
CA HIS A 59 5.17 1.29 2.67
C HIS A 59 6.02 2.18 1.76
N PRO A 60 5.49 2.68 0.62
CA PRO A 60 6.30 3.48 -0.30
C PRO A 60 6.81 4.76 0.36
N PRO A 61 7.99 5.27 -0.05
CA PRO A 61 8.58 6.48 0.52
C PRO A 61 7.64 7.69 0.46
N CYS A 62 7.44 8.37 1.60
CA CYS A 62 6.48 9.47 1.72
C CYS A 62 7.08 10.88 1.68
N GLN A 63 8.42 11.01 1.72
CA GLN A 63 9.10 12.31 1.91
C GLN A 63 8.74 13.32 0.82
N LEU A 64 8.58 12.86 -0.43
CA LEU A 64 8.29 13.73 -1.57
C LEU A 64 6.78 13.94 -1.82
N TRP A 65 5.93 13.33 -0.99
CA TRP A 65 4.47 13.42 -1.08
C TRP A 65 3.83 14.23 0.07
N GLY A 66 4.62 14.60 1.06
CA GLY A 66 4.17 15.38 2.22
C GLY A 66 4.12 16.88 1.95
N ALA A 67 3.51 17.63 2.87
CA ALA A 67 3.43 19.08 2.80
C ALA A 67 4.81 19.77 2.72
N MET A 68 5.82 19.20 3.38
CA MET A 68 7.18 19.75 3.39
C MET A 68 7.95 19.52 2.08
N ALA A 69 7.49 18.65 1.19
CA ALA A 69 8.18 18.37 -0.07
C ALA A 69 8.37 19.65 -0.91
N VAL A 70 7.32 20.47 -1.03
CA VAL A 70 7.40 21.76 -1.75
C VAL A 70 8.38 22.70 -1.10
N VAL A 71 8.34 22.83 0.24
CA VAL A 71 9.24 23.70 1.00
C VAL A 71 10.70 23.26 0.82
N ASN A 72 10.95 21.96 0.91
CA ASN A 72 12.29 21.39 0.73
C ASN A 72 12.80 21.62 -0.69
N HIS A 73 11.97 21.42 -1.71
CA HIS A 73 12.35 21.68 -3.10
C HIS A 73 12.62 23.16 -3.36
N THR A 74 11.78 24.08 -2.84
CA THR A 74 12.00 25.51 -2.97
C THR A 74 13.28 25.96 -2.28
N ARG A 75 13.62 25.37 -1.12
CA ARG A 75 14.79 25.76 -0.33
C ARG A 75 16.09 25.15 -0.82
N TRP A 76 16.07 23.90 -1.27
CA TRP A 76 17.28 23.13 -1.55
C TRP A 76 17.44 22.78 -3.04
N GLY A 77 16.36 22.91 -3.84
CA GLY A 77 16.37 22.59 -5.26
C GLY A 77 16.60 21.10 -5.55
N GLY A 78 16.92 20.81 -6.83
CA GLY A 78 17.30 19.50 -7.31
C GLY A 78 16.13 18.55 -7.62
N GLU A 79 16.28 17.72 -8.64
CA GLU A 79 15.26 16.74 -9.06
C GLU A 79 14.91 15.73 -7.93
N HIS A 80 15.91 15.35 -7.12
CA HIS A 80 15.71 14.44 -6.00
C HIS A 80 14.81 14.99 -4.88
N ASN A 81 14.61 16.32 -4.82
CA ASN A 81 13.70 16.99 -3.87
C ASN A 81 12.37 17.39 -4.51
N LYS A 82 12.21 17.15 -5.81
CA LYS A 82 11.00 17.56 -6.52
C LYS A 82 9.78 16.80 -5.98
N PRO A 83 8.71 17.51 -5.59
CA PRO A 83 7.50 16.86 -5.10
C PRO A 83 6.98 15.82 -6.09
N GLY A 84 6.69 14.62 -5.59
CA GLY A 84 6.19 13.52 -6.39
C GLY A 84 7.26 12.72 -7.16
N ASN A 85 8.52 13.14 -7.17
CA ASN A 85 9.60 12.43 -7.87
C ASN A 85 10.21 11.32 -7.00
N ASP A 86 9.40 10.36 -6.60
CA ASP A 86 9.78 9.22 -5.73
C ASP A 86 10.39 8.04 -6.51
N GLY A 87 10.77 8.25 -7.76
CA GLY A 87 11.31 7.20 -8.62
C GLY A 87 10.30 6.12 -9.00
N GLY A 88 9.00 6.41 -8.90
CA GLY A 88 7.92 5.47 -9.22
C GLY A 88 7.57 4.50 -8.09
N CYS A 89 8.09 4.71 -6.88
CA CYS A 89 7.87 3.79 -5.76
C CYS A 89 6.39 3.69 -5.37
N PHE A 90 5.67 4.82 -5.31
CA PHE A 90 4.25 4.80 -4.98
C PHE A 90 3.42 4.10 -6.07
N ALA A 91 3.71 4.37 -7.34
CA ALA A 91 3.03 3.72 -8.47
C ALA A 91 3.21 2.20 -8.42
N ALA A 92 4.45 1.73 -8.23
CA ALA A 92 4.77 0.30 -8.14
C ALA A 92 4.10 -0.37 -6.92
N ALA A 93 4.08 0.31 -5.77
CA ALA A 93 3.38 -0.17 -4.58
C ALA A 93 1.88 -0.34 -4.82
N LEU A 94 1.24 0.67 -5.42
CA LEU A 94 -0.19 0.65 -5.72
C LEU A 94 -0.53 -0.44 -6.74
N GLU A 95 0.27 -0.58 -7.80
CA GLU A 95 0.12 -1.65 -8.79
C GLU A 95 0.24 -3.04 -8.16
N SER A 96 1.25 -3.25 -7.31
CA SER A 96 1.45 -4.52 -6.61
C SER A 96 0.25 -4.88 -5.74
N VAL A 97 -0.29 -3.92 -4.97
CA VAL A 97 -1.48 -4.14 -4.14
C VAL A 97 -2.72 -4.43 -4.98
N ARG A 98 -2.91 -3.73 -6.11
CA ARG A 98 -4.04 -4.01 -7.03
C ARG A 98 -3.94 -5.38 -7.67
N ARG A 99 -2.74 -5.79 -8.07
CA ARG A 99 -2.52 -7.02 -8.82
C ARG A 99 -2.52 -8.26 -7.94
N PHE A 100 -1.88 -8.21 -6.78
CA PHE A 100 -1.66 -9.36 -5.93
C PHE A 100 -2.53 -9.37 -4.66
N GLY A 101 -3.31 -8.32 -4.46
CA GLY A 101 -4.06 -8.09 -3.23
C GLY A 101 -3.19 -7.56 -2.10
N GLY A 102 -3.82 -7.06 -1.04
CA GLY A 102 -3.12 -6.59 0.15
C GLY A 102 -3.45 -5.16 0.54
N VAL A 103 -2.49 -4.47 1.15
CA VAL A 103 -2.68 -3.14 1.71
C VAL A 103 -1.47 -2.24 1.47
N LEU A 104 -1.73 -0.99 1.08
CA LEU A 104 -0.76 0.10 1.00
C LEU A 104 -1.02 1.07 2.15
N GLU A 105 0.04 1.42 2.87
CA GLU A 105 0.04 2.38 3.97
C GLU A 105 0.79 3.65 3.56
N HIS A 106 0.20 4.81 3.85
CA HIS A 106 0.86 6.10 3.65
C HIS A 106 0.36 7.15 4.66
N PRO A 107 1.16 8.15 5.01
CA PRO A 107 0.68 9.21 5.90
C PRO A 107 -0.59 9.88 5.40
N ALA A 108 -1.52 10.17 6.29
CA ALA A 108 -2.74 10.89 5.96
C ALA A 108 -2.44 12.24 5.30
N LYS A 109 -3.34 12.68 4.41
CA LYS A 109 -3.20 13.94 3.63
C LYS A 109 -2.02 13.94 2.65
N THR A 110 -1.50 12.77 2.33
CA THR A 110 -0.48 12.62 1.29
C THR A 110 -0.99 13.11 -0.07
N LYS A 111 -0.13 13.76 -0.83
CA LYS A 111 -0.45 14.18 -2.20
C LYS A 111 -0.41 13.01 -3.19
N ALA A 112 0.19 11.89 -2.81
CA ALA A 112 0.26 10.69 -3.64
C ALA A 112 -1.14 10.15 -3.98
N TRP A 113 -2.10 10.20 -3.05
CA TRP A 113 -3.48 9.75 -3.31
C TRP A 113 -4.09 10.43 -4.52
N ALA A 114 -4.12 11.77 -4.51
CA ALA A 114 -4.66 12.54 -5.63
C ALA A 114 -3.85 12.34 -6.93
N ALA A 115 -2.52 12.29 -6.84
CA ALA A 115 -1.64 12.10 -7.99
C ALA A 115 -1.87 10.74 -8.70
N HIS A 116 -2.32 9.72 -7.96
CA HIS A 116 -2.57 8.38 -8.49
C HIS A 116 -4.07 8.03 -8.54
N GLY A 117 -4.95 9.00 -8.46
CA GLY A 117 -6.40 8.83 -8.63
C GLY A 117 -7.09 8.05 -7.51
N LEU A 118 -6.49 7.96 -6.33
CA LEU A 118 -7.12 7.33 -5.18
C LEU A 118 -8.08 8.30 -4.49
N ALA A 119 -9.25 7.78 -4.09
CA ALA A 119 -10.20 8.53 -3.28
C ALA A 119 -9.61 8.79 -1.88
N GLN A 120 -9.79 10.00 -1.37
CA GLN A 120 -9.40 10.32 0.00
C GLN A 120 -10.46 9.80 0.98
N PRO A 121 -10.06 9.24 2.13
CA PRO A 121 -11.01 8.90 3.17
C PRO A 121 -11.75 10.13 3.68
N VAL A 122 -13.07 10.11 3.68
CA VAL A 122 -13.94 11.23 4.10
C VAL A 122 -14.79 10.92 5.33
N ALA A 123 -14.82 9.65 5.76
CA ALA A 123 -15.57 9.17 6.92
C ALA A 123 -14.74 8.20 7.76
N ILE A 124 -15.23 7.89 8.97
CA ILE A 124 -14.69 6.81 9.80
C ILE A 124 -15.04 5.47 9.16
N GLY A 125 -14.13 4.53 9.20
CA GLY A 125 -14.32 3.20 8.63
C GLY A 125 -13.85 3.09 7.18
N TRP A 126 -14.05 1.91 6.62
CA TRP A 126 -13.70 1.61 5.25
C TRP A 126 -14.70 2.19 4.25
N GLN A 127 -14.18 2.82 3.20
CA GLN A 127 -14.97 3.35 2.09
C GLN A 127 -14.54 2.69 0.80
N ARG A 128 -15.50 2.19 0.03
CA ARG A 128 -15.22 1.53 -1.25
C ARG A 128 -14.84 2.56 -2.31
N THR A 129 -13.85 2.24 -3.11
CA THR A 129 -13.37 3.05 -4.23
C THR A 129 -13.94 2.57 -5.56
N ILE A 130 -13.88 3.41 -6.59
CA ILE A 130 -14.42 3.09 -7.93
C ILE A 130 -13.63 1.98 -8.62
N ASP A 131 -12.37 1.77 -8.27
CA ASP A 131 -11.51 0.69 -8.77
C ASP A 131 -11.70 -0.64 -8.03
N GLY A 132 -12.70 -0.72 -7.16
CA GLY A 132 -13.03 -1.93 -6.40
C GLY A 132 -12.26 -2.12 -5.11
N GLY A 133 -11.28 -1.26 -4.81
CA GLY A 133 -10.55 -1.24 -3.57
C GLY A 133 -11.33 -0.57 -2.42
N TRP A 134 -10.63 -0.34 -1.31
CA TRP A 134 -11.15 0.26 -0.10
C TRP A 134 -10.14 1.21 0.50
N VAL A 135 -10.60 2.35 0.99
CA VAL A 135 -9.76 3.33 1.67
C VAL A 135 -10.28 3.61 3.07
N CYS A 136 -9.38 3.91 3.99
CA CYS A 136 -9.73 4.39 5.32
C CYS A 136 -8.63 5.28 5.91
N GLU A 137 -8.97 6.01 6.96
CA GLU A 137 -8.02 6.69 7.83
C GLU A 137 -8.02 6.03 9.20
N VAL A 138 -6.83 5.64 9.67
CA VAL A 138 -6.58 5.15 11.03
C VAL A 138 -5.51 5.99 11.72
N TRP A 139 -5.48 5.94 13.03
CA TRP A 139 -4.43 6.55 13.81
C TRP A 139 -3.53 5.48 14.44
N GLN A 140 -2.25 5.49 14.10
CA GLN A 140 -1.31 4.51 14.64
C GLN A 140 -1.13 4.64 16.16
N SER A 141 -1.56 5.76 16.77
CA SER A 141 -1.64 5.88 18.23
C SER A 141 -2.63 4.90 18.87
N ALA A 142 -3.66 4.45 18.17
CA ALA A 142 -4.55 3.37 18.62
C ALA A 142 -3.84 2.01 18.71
N TYR A 143 -2.66 1.90 18.10
CA TYR A 143 -1.83 0.69 18.04
C TYR A 143 -0.48 0.89 18.74
N GLY A 144 -0.38 1.87 19.64
CA GLY A 144 0.80 2.09 20.46
C GLY A 144 1.86 3.07 19.90
N HIS A 145 1.61 3.74 18.77
CA HIS A 145 2.51 4.82 18.34
C HIS A 145 2.43 6.00 19.31
N ARG A 146 3.58 6.52 19.75
CA ARG A 146 3.65 7.58 20.75
C ARG A 146 3.13 8.94 20.28
N ALA A 147 3.05 9.15 18.98
CA ALA A 147 2.46 10.36 18.39
C ALA A 147 1.17 10.06 17.63
N ASN A 148 0.35 11.11 17.43
CA ASN A 148 -0.84 11.07 16.58
C ASN A 148 -0.41 10.88 15.11
N LYS A 149 -0.12 9.66 14.70
CA LYS A 149 0.28 9.33 13.34
C LYS A 149 -0.96 8.92 12.54
N ALA A 150 -1.67 9.92 12.02
CA ALA A 150 -2.80 9.69 11.12
C ALA A 150 -2.30 9.09 9.81
N THR A 151 -2.93 8.02 9.37
CA THR A 151 -2.46 7.15 8.29
C THR A 151 -3.62 6.78 7.40
N TRP A 152 -3.41 6.85 6.08
CA TRP A 152 -4.35 6.36 5.09
C TRP A 152 -3.93 4.98 4.61
N LEU A 153 -4.92 4.10 4.52
CA LEU A 153 -4.78 2.76 3.96
C LEU A 153 -5.56 2.66 2.66
N TYR A 154 -4.98 1.99 1.68
CA TYR A 154 -5.67 1.46 0.52
C TYR A 154 -5.58 -0.05 0.56
N TYR A 155 -6.70 -0.73 0.60
CA TYR A 155 -6.80 -2.18 0.58
C TYR A 155 -7.41 -2.64 -0.74
N HIS A 156 -6.86 -3.69 -1.31
CA HIS A 156 -7.44 -4.36 -2.47
C HIS A 156 -7.56 -5.86 -2.21
N GLY A 157 -8.75 -6.39 -2.42
CA GLY A 157 -9.08 -7.80 -2.23
C GLY A 157 -10.50 -8.05 -2.68
N THR A 158 -10.87 -9.30 -2.94
CA THR A 158 -12.21 -9.67 -3.47
C THR A 158 -13.32 -9.51 -2.42
N LYS A 159 -12.98 -9.52 -1.15
CA LYS A 159 -13.92 -9.32 -0.02
C LYS A 159 -13.58 -8.03 0.73
N PRO A 160 -14.58 -7.41 1.37
CA PRO A 160 -14.34 -6.26 2.22
C PRO A 160 -13.28 -6.56 3.30
N PRO A 161 -12.45 -5.59 3.67
CA PRO A 161 -11.56 -5.73 4.80
C PRO A 161 -12.36 -5.90 6.10
N PHE A 162 -11.69 -6.37 7.17
CA PHE A 162 -12.29 -6.40 8.50
C PHE A 162 -12.18 -5.03 9.19
N GLU A 163 -12.96 -4.84 10.26
CA GLU A 163 -12.94 -3.62 11.05
C GLU A 163 -11.59 -3.44 11.75
N LEU A 164 -11.11 -2.20 11.76
CA LEU A 164 -9.91 -1.76 12.46
C LEU A 164 -10.27 -0.98 13.73
N ARG A 165 -9.27 -0.54 14.48
CA ARG A 165 -9.48 0.38 15.60
C ARG A 165 -9.68 1.79 15.04
N TRP A 166 -10.88 2.34 15.21
CA TRP A 166 -11.25 3.65 14.67
C TRP A 166 -11.05 4.80 15.65
N GLU A 167 -10.72 4.50 16.90
CA GLU A 167 -10.41 5.49 17.92
C GLU A 167 -9.16 6.28 17.55
N ARG A 168 -9.12 7.53 18.03
CA ARG A 168 -8.05 8.48 17.77
C ARG A 168 -7.43 8.95 19.08
N PRO A 169 -6.77 8.07 19.85
CA PRO A 169 -6.17 8.43 21.11
C PRO A 169 -5.06 9.44 20.91
N GLU A 170 -5.00 10.40 21.83
CA GLU A 170 -3.99 11.44 21.78
C GLU A 170 -2.62 10.87 22.17
N GLY A 171 -1.63 11.04 21.30
CA GLY A 171 -0.26 10.64 21.55
C GLY A 171 0.43 11.54 22.58
N THR A 172 1.42 11.01 23.27
CA THR A 172 2.25 11.73 24.25
C THR A 172 3.35 12.58 23.60
N HIS A 173 3.65 12.33 22.32
CA HIS A 173 4.69 12.97 21.54
C HIS A 173 4.12 13.59 20.25
N GLN A 174 4.95 14.39 19.58
CA GLN A 174 4.66 14.95 18.27
C GLN A 174 5.69 14.49 17.22
N ILE A 175 5.32 14.57 15.94
CA ILE A 175 6.18 14.28 14.78
C ILE A 175 6.48 15.59 14.06
N GLY A 176 7.75 15.81 13.71
CA GLY A 176 8.19 16.95 12.91
C GLY A 176 8.20 18.28 13.66
N PHE A 177 8.47 19.34 12.91
CA PHE A 177 8.39 20.71 13.43
C PHE A 177 6.93 21.14 13.42
N HIS A 178 6.36 21.33 14.60
CA HIS A 178 5.11 22.05 14.74
C HIS A 178 5.42 23.50 15.08
N ASP A 179 4.73 24.43 14.42
CA ASP A 179 4.69 25.81 14.87
C ASP A 179 4.23 25.81 16.34
N GLN A 180 5.07 26.33 17.22
CA GLN A 180 4.88 26.28 18.68
C GLN A 180 3.63 27.06 19.18
N ARG A 181 2.73 27.46 18.30
CA ARG A 181 1.55 28.28 18.60
C ARG A 181 0.31 27.47 19.01
N GLY A 182 0.39 26.15 19.17
CA GLY A 182 -0.76 25.31 19.49
C GLY A 182 -0.56 24.42 20.72
N LYS A 183 -1.59 23.66 21.08
CA LYS A 183 -1.58 22.70 22.20
C LYS A 183 -0.45 21.67 22.15
N ALA A 184 0.13 21.45 20.97
CA ALA A 184 1.26 20.53 20.76
C ALA A 184 2.61 21.13 21.18
N ALA A 185 2.69 22.43 21.50
CA ALA A 185 3.93 23.13 21.88
C ALA A 185 4.67 22.52 23.08
N ASN A 186 3.96 21.74 23.90
CA ASN A 186 4.51 21.15 25.13
C ASN A 186 4.80 19.64 25.01
N LYS A 187 4.58 19.01 23.82
CA LYS A 187 4.89 17.60 23.65
C LYS A 187 6.31 17.40 23.15
N PRO A 188 7.07 16.46 23.70
CA PRO A 188 8.38 16.11 23.16
C PRO A 188 8.25 15.60 21.73
N THR A 189 9.27 15.94 20.90
CA THR A 189 9.30 15.51 19.48
C THR A 189 10.01 14.17 19.37
N LEU A 190 9.44 13.25 18.59
CA LEU A 190 10.05 11.97 18.27
C LEU A 190 11.24 12.14 17.34
N GLY A 191 12.28 11.35 17.55
CA GLY A 191 13.36 11.20 16.58
C GLY A 191 12.83 10.61 15.25
N ARG A 192 13.53 10.87 14.14
CA ARG A 192 13.11 10.46 12.79
C ARG A 192 12.84 8.95 12.70
N ARG A 193 13.69 8.11 13.30
CA ARG A 193 13.54 6.64 13.29
C ARG A 193 12.23 6.22 13.98
N GLU A 194 11.97 6.76 15.16
CA GLU A 194 10.75 6.45 15.92
C GLU A 194 9.49 7.00 15.25
N ALA A 195 9.55 8.23 14.71
CA ALA A 195 8.44 8.83 13.99
C ALA A 195 8.01 8.01 12.76
N ASN A 196 8.98 7.37 12.08
CA ASN A 196 8.72 6.54 10.91
C ASN A 196 8.39 5.08 11.28
N ALA A 197 8.68 4.65 12.50
CA ALA A 197 8.42 3.27 12.90
C ALA A 197 6.94 2.90 12.80
N THR A 198 6.69 1.65 12.41
CA THR A 198 5.36 1.05 12.43
C THR A 198 5.20 0.28 13.75
N PRO A 199 4.21 0.58 14.60
CA PRO A 199 3.94 -0.18 15.80
C PRO A 199 3.71 -1.66 15.49
N LEU A 200 4.15 -2.57 16.37
CA LEU A 200 4.03 -4.00 16.12
C LEU A 200 2.57 -4.45 15.98
N GLU A 201 1.67 -3.92 16.81
CA GLU A 201 0.23 -4.23 16.69
C GLU A 201 -0.33 -3.75 15.34
N PHE A 202 0.12 -2.59 14.85
CA PHE A 202 -0.34 -2.08 13.54
C PHE A 202 0.22 -2.90 12.40
N ARG A 203 1.51 -3.29 12.45
CA ARG A 203 2.12 -4.24 11.52
C ARG A 203 1.30 -5.52 11.42
N ASP A 204 0.91 -6.09 12.57
CA ASP A 204 0.17 -7.34 12.61
C ASP A 204 -1.21 -7.21 11.96
N GLU A 205 -1.89 -6.06 12.12
CA GLU A 205 -3.14 -5.81 11.39
C GLU A 205 -2.94 -5.67 9.88
N LEU A 206 -1.87 -5.01 9.44
CA LEU A 206 -1.55 -4.92 8.01
C LEU A 206 -1.25 -6.29 7.41
N LEU A 207 -0.52 -7.14 8.11
CA LEU A 207 -0.27 -8.52 7.69
C LEU A 207 -1.58 -9.34 7.61
N ARG A 208 -2.48 -9.21 8.60
CA ARG A 208 -3.80 -9.85 8.58
C ARG A 208 -4.66 -9.37 7.41
N LEU A 209 -4.62 -8.07 7.07
CA LEU A 209 -5.30 -7.54 5.88
C LEU A 209 -4.75 -8.16 4.60
N ALA A 210 -3.43 -8.22 4.45
CA ALA A 210 -2.81 -8.83 3.28
C ALA A 210 -3.18 -10.32 3.15
N MET A 211 -3.15 -11.08 4.24
CA MET A 211 -3.60 -12.48 4.24
C MET A 211 -5.06 -12.64 3.86
N LYS A 212 -5.94 -11.74 4.34
CA LYS A 212 -7.34 -11.78 3.94
C LYS A 212 -7.52 -11.56 2.43
N ALA A 213 -6.69 -10.73 1.81
CA ALA A 213 -6.70 -10.53 0.37
C ALA A 213 -6.31 -11.81 -0.41
N MET A 214 -5.38 -12.61 0.12
CA MET A 214 -4.92 -13.87 -0.47
C MET A 214 -6.00 -14.96 -0.53
N HIS A 215 -6.81 -15.11 0.52
CA HIS A 215 -7.84 -16.16 0.62
C HIS A 215 -8.84 -16.16 -0.53
N ASN A 216 -8.75 -15.21 -1.42
CA ASN A 216 -9.64 -15.00 -2.54
C ASN A 216 -9.01 -15.27 -3.91
N ALA A 217 -7.68 -15.31 -4.01
CA ALA A 217 -6.98 -15.61 -5.26
C ALA A 217 -7.01 -17.10 -5.59
N GLU A 218 -7.01 -17.96 -4.58
CA GLU A 218 -7.05 -19.43 -4.78
C GLU A 218 -8.44 -19.96 -5.18
N LEU A 219 -9.50 -19.17 -4.90
CA LEU A 219 -10.87 -19.55 -5.29
C LEU A 219 -11.27 -19.02 -6.68
N SER A 220 -10.49 -18.14 -7.26
CA SER A 220 -10.62 -17.68 -8.63
C SER A 220 -9.54 -18.34 -9.47
N GLY A 221 -9.66 -19.65 -9.66
CA GLY A 221 -8.84 -20.35 -10.65
C GLY A 221 -8.95 -19.65 -12.01
N PRO A 222 -7.95 -19.76 -12.90
CA PRO A 222 -8.05 -19.15 -14.22
C PRO A 222 -9.28 -19.72 -14.92
N GLU A 223 -10.33 -18.92 -15.01
CA GLU A 223 -11.40 -19.17 -15.94
C GLU A 223 -10.74 -19.25 -17.31
N ALA A 224 -10.71 -20.49 -17.86
CA ALA A 224 -10.21 -20.73 -19.19
C ALA A 224 -10.98 -19.80 -20.12
N VAL A 225 -10.29 -18.80 -20.65
CA VAL A 225 -10.79 -18.01 -21.77
C VAL A 225 -10.94 -19.01 -22.91
N LEU A 226 -12.14 -19.58 -23.05
CA LEU A 226 -12.56 -20.26 -24.25
C LEU A 226 -12.53 -19.21 -25.35
N SER A 227 -11.49 -19.25 -26.15
CA SER A 227 -11.42 -18.52 -27.41
C SER A 227 -12.65 -18.89 -28.21
N PRO A 228 -13.46 -17.94 -28.69
CA PRO A 228 -14.49 -18.26 -29.66
C PRO A 228 -13.79 -18.73 -30.93
N GLU A 229 -14.07 -19.98 -31.31
CA GLU A 229 -13.68 -20.53 -32.61
C GLU A 229 -14.16 -19.58 -33.70
N GLY A 230 -13.21 -19.02 -34.46
CA GLY A 230 -13.50 -18.21 -35.63
C GLY A 230 -14.18 -19.09 -36.72
N PRO A 231 -15.13 -18.51 -37.48
CA PRO A 231 -15.83 -19.26 -38.51
C PRO A 231 -14.87 -19.69 -39.63
N ALA A 232 -15.05 -20.93 -40.06
CA ALA A 232 -14.34 -21.60 -41.13
C ALA A 232 -14.26 -20.74 -42.39
N ARG A 233 -13.05 -20.62 -42.95
CA ARG A 233 -12.80 -20.11 -44.29
C ARG A 233 -13.41 -21.05 -45.32
N THR A 234 -14.49 -20.65 -45.95
CA THR A 234 -14.91 -21.20 -47.26
C THR A 234 -14.08 -20.54 -48.36
N GLN A 235 -13.34 -21.37 -49.06
CA GLN A 235 -12.72 -21.06 -50.35
C GLN A 235 -13.79 -20.84 -51.41
N GLY A 236 -13.61 -19.87 -52.29
CA GLY A 236 -14.46 -19.72 -53.46
C GLY A 236 -14.08 -18.55 -54.36
N TYR A 237 -13.21 -18.87 -55.30
CA TYR A 237 -13.14 -18.42 -56.71
C TYR A 237 -12.83 -16.99 -57.11
N ALA A 238 -11.82 -16.97 -57.99
CA ALA A 238 -11.30 -15.95 -58.83
C ALA A 238 -12.27 -15.40 -59.86
N ALA A 239 -12.08 -14.16 -60.30
CA ALA A 239 -11.88 -13.77 -61.71
C ALA A 239 -12.01 -12.25 -61.88
N ALA A 240 -10.97 -11.66 -62.37
CA ALA A 240 -10.86 -10.97 -63.63
C ALA A 240 -11.21 -9.48 -63.71
N ALA A 241 -10.16 -8.73 -63.90
CA ALA A 241 -9.94 -7.83 -65.07
C ALA A 241 -10.63 -6.46 -65.04
N GLU A 242 -9.81 -5.49 -65.11
CA GLU A 242 -9.27 -4.72 -66.18
C GLU A 242 -9.83 -3.26 -66.30
N LYS A 243 -8.87 -2.34 -66.27
CA LYS A 243 -8.79 -1.06 -67.00
C LYS A 243 -9.85 0.04 -66.89
N ARG A 244 -9.42 1.21 -66.56
CA ARG A 244 -9.14 2.42 -67.39
C ARG A 244 -8.91 3.62 -66.44
N ARG A 245 -7.79 4.26 -66.37
CA ARG A 245 -7.16 5.37 -67.17
C ARG A 245 -8.11 6.56 -67.45
N THR A 246 -7.54 7.71 -67.02
CA THR A 246 -7.71 9.10 -67.56
C THR A 246 -9.01 9.79 -67.13
N THR A 247 -8.92 10.87 -66.48
CA THR A 247 -8.31 12.21 -66.79
C THR A 247 -8.02 12.92 -65.47
#